data_6f39afe45b1b85f6ca0b9279fd04b105
#
_entry.id   6f39afe45b1b85f6ca0b9279fd04b105
#
_cell.length_a   1.000
_cell.length_b   1.000
_cell.length_c   1.000
_cell.angle_alpha   90.00
_cell.angle_beta   90.00
_cell.angle_gamma   90.00
#
_symmetry.space_group_name_H-M   'P 1'
#
loop_
_entity.id
_entity.type
_entity.pdbx_description
1 polymer ?
#
loop_
_entity_poly.entity_id
_entity_poly.type
_entity_poly.pdbx_seq_one_letter_code
_entity_poly.pdbx_strand_id
1 'polypeptide(L)'
;MLRGLATVTLLADDVPAAARWYAGVLDAEPYFARPVEGPPAYVEFRLGDDEDELGIVDARYAPWAAGRPAGVVVHWHVDDLPAAVQRLETAGATVVQPATVRGEGWTTAVLADPFGNLLGVMTNPHWAAAHAG
;
A
#
# COMPACT_ATOMS: atom_id res chain seq x y z
N MET A 1 17.58 12.34 14.74
CA MET A 1 16.15 12.64 14.92
C MET A 1 15.35 12.22 13.66
N LEU A 2 14.18 11.67 13.86
CA LEU A 2 13.32 11.27 12.76
C LEU A 2 12.69 12.49 12.11
N ARG A 3 12.91 12.69 10.82
CA ARG A 3 12.47 13.89 10.10
C ARG A 3 11.15 13.69 9.34
N GLY A 4 10.72 12.44 9.14
CA GLY A 4 9.51 12.10 8.44
C GLY A 4 9.61 10.71 7.83
N LEU A 5 8.49 10.22 7.31
CA LEU A 5 8.49 8.95 6.61
C LEU A 5 9.13 9.13 5.23
N ALA A 6 10.07 8.26 4.89
CA ALA A 6 10.76 8.32 3.59
C ALA A 6 10.22 7.26 2.63
N THR A 7 10.24 6.00 3.05
CA THR A 7 9.80 4.88 2.23
C THR A 7 8.99 3.92 3.09
N VAL A 8 7.89 3.43 2.57
CA VAL A 8 7.17 2.29 3.15
C VAL A 8 7.60 1.05 2.38
N THR A 9 8.07 0.02 3.09
CA THR A 9 8.53 -1.22 2.47
C THR A 9 7.64 -2.37 2.86
N LEU A 10 7.14 -3.08 1.85
CA LEU A 10 6.35 -4.30 1.99
C LEU A 10 7.22 -5.51 1.70
N LEU A 11 6.89 -6.64 2.29
CA LEU A 11 7.56 -7.92 2.01
C LEU A 11 6.69 -8.75 1.09
N ALA A 12 7.33 -9.47 0.17
CA ALA A 12 6.65 -10.43 -0.67
C ALA A 12 7.58 -11.62 -0.99
N ASP A 13 7.01 -12.82 -1.04
CA ASP A 13 7.75 -13.99 -1.48
C ASP A 13 7.99 -13.97 -3.00
N ASP A 14 7.07 -13.33 -3.73
CA ASP A 14 7.14 -13.17 -5.19
C ASP A 14 7.04 -11.68 -5.52
N VAL A 15 8.19 -11.02 -5.61
CA VAL A 15 8.25 -9.57 -5.88
C VAL A 15 7.68 -9.24 -7.26
N PRO A 16 7.97 -9.97 -8.34
CA PRO A 16 7.34 -9.68 -9.63
C PRO A 16 5.81 -9.72 -9.59
N ALA A 17 5.23 -10.71 -8.92
CA ALA A 17 3.77 -10.82 -8.79
C ALA A 17 3.20 -9.67 -7.96
N ALA A 18 3.85 -9.32 -6.85
CA ALA A 18 3.44 -8.20 -6.01
C ALA A 18 3.54 -6.87 -6.77
N ALA A 19 4.61 -6.67 -7.53
CA ALA A 19 4.78 -5.47 -8.34
C ALA A 19 3.67 -5.33 -9.38
N ARG A 20 3.28 -6.40 -10.04
CA ARG A 20 2.17 -6.37 -11.01
C ARG A 20 0.84 -6.04 -10.34
N TRP A 21 0.59 -6.64 -9.18
CA TRP A 21 -0.65 -6.39 -8.43
C TRP A 21 -0.75 -4.93 -8.02
N TYR A 22 0.32 -4.39 -7.41
CA TYR A 22 0.33 -3.00 -6.97
C TYR A 22 0.30 -2.02 -8.15
N ALA A 23 0.99 -2.32 -9.26
CA ALA A 23 0.89 -1.50 -10.47
C ALA A 23 -0.55 -1.39 -10.96
N GLY A 24 -1.31 -2.47 -10.87
CA GLY A 24 -2.72 -2.48 -11.26
C GLY A 24 -3.60 -1.66 -10.34
N VAL A 25 -3.49 -1.82 -9.02
CA VAL A 25 -4.36 -1.09 -8.07
C VAL A 25 -3.94 0.35 -7.86
N LEU A 26 -2.67 0.67 -8.06
CA LEU A 26 -2.14 2.04 -7.91
C LEU A 26 -2.16 2.81 -9.22
N ASP A 27 -2.39 2.12 -10.32
CA ASP A 27 -2.39 2.71 -11.66
C ASP A 27 -1.05 3.41 -11.95
N ALA A 28 0.05 2.75 -11.59
CA ALA A 28 1.40 3.26 -11.70
C ALA A 28 2.37 2.12 -11.95
N GLU A 29 3.49 2.41 -12.59
CA GLU A 29 4.57 1.45 -12.80
C GLU A 29 5.74 1.76 -11.86
N PRO A 30 6.51 0.74 -11.43
CA PRO A 30 7.73 1.00 -10.67
C PRO A 30 8.71 1.85 -11.46
N TYR A 31 9.30 2.84 -10.82
CA TYR A 31 10.35 3.64 -11.47
C TYR A 31 11.75 3.05 -11.26
N PHE A 32 11.87 2.05 -10.37
CA PHE A 32 13.16 1.49 -9.97
C PHE A 32 13.00 -0.01 -9.70
N ALA A 33 13.99 -0.81 -10.13
CA ALA A 33 14.01 -2.25 -9.88
C ALA A 33 15.46 -2.74 -9.72
N ARG A 34 15.68 -3.74 -8.87
CA ARG A 34 16.97 -4.42 -8.69
C ARG A 34 16.75 -5.92 -8.50
N PRO A 35 17.51 -6.78 -9.17
CA PRO A 35 18.42 -6.43 -10.25
C PRO A 35 17.70 -5.80 -11.45
N VAL A 36 18.45 -5.08 -12.28
CA VAL A 36 17.88 -4.42 -13.46
C VAL A 36 17.43 -5.45 -14.49
N GLU A 37 18.18 -6.53 -14.63
CA GLU A 37 17.87 -7.62 -15.55
C GLU A 37 17.37 -8.84 -14.78
N GLY A 38 16.41 -9.53 -15.38
CA GLY A 38 15.77 -10.69 -14.77
C GLY A 38 14.72 -10.30 -13.73
N PRO A 39 14.19 -11.30 -12.99
CA PRO A 39 13.16 -11.03 -11.98
C PRO A 39 13.73 -10.14 -10.87
N PRO A 40 13.06 -9.01 -10.54
CA PRO A 40 13.55 -8.15 -9.48
C PRO A 40 13.33 -8.77 -8.10
N ALA A 41 14.27 -8.50 -7.18
CA ALA A 41 14.15 -8.79 -5.77
C ALA A 41 13.70 -7.55 -4.98
N TYR A 42 13.71 -6.39 -5.60
CA TYR A 42 13.22 -5.14 -5.05
C TYR A 42 12.67 -4.25 -6.15
N VAL A 43 11.52 -3.66 -5.91
CA VAL A 43 10.95 -2.61 -6.77
C VAL A 43 10.53 -1.43 -5.91
N GLU A 44 10.48 -0.25 -6.51
CA GLU A 44 10.03 0.94 -5.81
C GLU A 44 9.14 1.78 -6.72
N PHE A 45 8.02 2.22 -6.14
CA PHE A 45 7.07 3.13 -6.78
C PHE A 45 7.23 4.53 -6.18
N ARG A 46 6.93 5.55 -6.96
CA ARG A 46 6.65 6.90 -6.49
C ARG A 46 5.21 7.22 -6.79
N LEU A 47 4.46 7.61 -5.77
CA LEU A 47 3.00 7.59 -5.82
C LEU A 47 2.41 8.88 -5.29
N GLY A 48 1.27 9.24 -5.90
CA GLY A 48 0.43 10.31 -5.41
C GLY A 48 1.01 11.70 -5.58
N ASP A 49 0.35 12.64 -4.95
CA ASP A 49 0.62 14.07 -5.10
C ASP A 49 2.01 14.47 -4.57
N ASP A 50 2.51 13.75 -3.57
CA ASP A 50 3.78 14.04 -2.91
C ASP A 50 4.92 13.12 -3.34
N GLU A 51 4.70 12.27 -4.34
CA GLU A 51 5.68 11.27 -4.81
C GLU A 51 6.17 10.36 -3.69
N ASP A 52 5.24 9.87 -2.86
CA ASP A 52 5.56 8.96 -1.77
C ASP A 52 6.19 7.67 -2.31
N GLU A 53 7.20 7.17 -1.60
CA GLU A 53 7.91 5.98 -2.03
C GLU A 53 7.36 4.72 -1.37
N LEU A 54 6.99 3.75 -2.20
CA LEU A 54 6.56 2.42 -1.76
C LEU A 54 7.51 1.40 -2.36
N GLY A 55 8.21 0.66 -1.49
CA GLY A 55 9.11 -0.41 -1.89
C GLY A 55 8.48 -1.78 -1.64
N ILE A 56 8.84 -2.75 -2.48
CA ILE A 56 8.50 -4.16 -2.27
C ILE A 56 9.80 -4.95 -2.35
N VAL A 57 10.14 -5.64 -1.27
CA VAL A 57 11.39 -6.40 -1.17
C VAL A 57 11.09 -7.90 -1.00
N ASP A 58 11.94 -8.72 -1.59
CA ASP A 58 11.87 -10.18 -1.43
C ASP A 58 12.06 -10.54 0.04
N ALA A 59 11.11 -11.31 0.58
CA ALA A 59 11.07 -11.69 1.99
C ALA A 59 12.33 -12.45 2.43
N ARG A 60 13.05 -13.12 1.52
CA ARG A 60 14.28 -13.83 1.86
C ARG A 60 15.38 -12.91 2.41
N TYR A 61 15.32 -11.62 2.11
CA TYR A 61 16.30 -10.64 2.59
C TYR A 61 15.90 -9.95 3.90
N ALA A 62 14.74 -10.31 4.46
CA ALA A 62 14.24 -9.73 5.68
C ALA A 62 14.52 -10.66 6.87
N PRO A 63 15.08 -10.15 7.97
CA PRO A 63 15.30 -10.98 9.17
C PRO A 63 14.02 -11.16 10.01
N TRP A 64 12.89 -10.67 9.56
CA TRP A 64 11.60 -10.80 10.22
C TRP A 64 10.64 -11.63 9.36
N ALA A 65 9.57 -12.15 9.97
CA ALA A 65 8.63 -13.01 9.27
C ALA A 65 7.80 -12.24 8.23
N ALA A 66 7.65 -12.84 7.05
CA ALA A 66 6.75 -12.36 6.00
C ALA A 66 5.45 -13.17 5.97
N GLY A 67 4.47 -12.68 5.21
CA GLY A 67 3.18 -13.36 5.04
C GLY A 67 2.21 -13.18 6.21
N ARG A 68 2.59 -12.40 7.23
CA ARG A 68 1.76 -12.09 8.39
C ARG A 68 1.81 -10.60 8.68
N PRO A 69 0.66 -9.98 9.05
CA PRO A 69 0.67 -8.62 9.55
C PRO A 69 1.52 -8.51 10.83
N ALA A 70 2.33 -7.45 10.90
CA ALA A 70 3.27 -7.24 12.01
C ALA A 70 2.94 -5.98 12.83
N GLY A 71 1.66 -5.61 12.92
CA GLY A 71 1.19 -4.53 13.75
C GLY A 71 1.17 -3.15 13.10
N VAL A 72 1.65 -3.03 11.86
CA VAL A 72 1.64 -1.76 11.12
C VAL A 72 0.57 -1.80 10.05
N VAL A 73 -0.20 -0.72 9.93
CA VAL A 73 -1.14 -0.52 8.82
C VAL A 73 -0.84 0.84 8.20
N VAL A 74 -0.58 0.84 6.91
CA VAL A 74 -0.44 2.07 6.15
C VAL A 74 -1.80 2.42 5.57
N HIS A 75 -2.28 3.63 5.86
CA HIS A 75 -3.56 4.12 5.36
C HIS A 75 -3.34 5.06 4.19
N TRP A 76 -4.04 4.78 3.10
CA TRP A 76 -4.07 5.63 1.90
C TRP A 76 -5.33 6.47 1.92
N HIS A 77 -5.20 7.75 1.64
CA HIS A 77 -6.40 8.58 1.45
C HIS A 77 -7.10 8.20 0.14
N VAL A 78 -8.40 8.06 0.20
CA VAL A 78 -9.27 7.86 -0.98
C VAL A 78 -10.44 8.82 -0.88
N ASP A 79 -10.94 9.26 -2.04
CA ASP A 79 -12.08 10.18 -2.07
C ASP A 79 -13.41 9.45 -1.90
N ASP A 80 -13.48 8.19 -2.33
CA ASP A 80 -14.67 7.35 -2.24
C ASP A 80 -14.29 6.02 -1.62
N LEU A 81 -14.55 5.86 -0.32
CA LEU A 81 -14.13 4.68 0.42
C LEU A 81 -14.84 3.40 -0.06
N PRO A 82 -16.18 3.38 -0.22
CA PRO A 82 -16.84 2.17 -0.70
C PRO A 82 -16.34 1.71 -2.08
N ALA A 83 -16.11 2.63 -2.99
CA ALA A 83 -15.59 2.30 -4.32
C ALA A 83 -14.16 1.75 -4.24
N ALA A 84 -13.31 2.33 -3.38
CA ALA A 84 -11.94 1.86 -3.18
C ALA A 84 -11.92 0.44 -2.62
N VAL A 85 -12.74 0.17 -1.60
CA VAL A 85 -12.83 -1.17 -1.01
C VAL A 85 -13.29 -2.18 -2.05
N GLN A 86 -14.31 -1.86 -2.83
CA GLN A 86 -14.82 -2.75 -3.86
C GLN A 86 -13.76 -3.05 -4.93
N ARG A 87 -13.04 -2.02 -5.38
CA ARG A 87 -11.96 -2.19 -6.37
C ARG A 87 -10.87 -3.10 -5.84
N LEU A 88 -10.46 -2.92 -4.59
CA LEU A 88 -9.43 -3.76 -3.98
C LEU A 88 -9.88 -5.21 -3.82
N GLU A 89 -11.14 -5.42 -3.41
CA GLU A 89 -11.69 -6.78 -3.32
C GLU A 89 -11.74 -7.46 -4.69
N THR A 90 -12.15 -6.73 -5.72
CA THR A 90 -12.18 -7.26 -7.09
C THR A 90 -10.77 -7.63 -7.56
N ALA A 91 -9.75 -6.89 -7.11
CA ALA A 91 -8.35 -7.19 -7.43
C ALA A 91 -7.77 -8.36 -6.61
N GLY A 92 -8.49 -8.87 -5.61
CA GLY A 92 -8.06 -10.03 -4.84
C GLY A 92 -7.69 -9.75 -3.37
N ALA A 93 -7.85 -8.51 -2.90
CA ALA A 93 -7.66 -8.21 -1.49
C ALA A 93 -8.84 -8.72 -0.66
N THR A 94 -8.59 -9.02 0.61
CA THR A 94 -9.59 -9.53 1.54
C THR A 94 -9.88 -8.47 2.60
N VAL A 95 -11.15 -8.18 2.84
CA VAL A 95 -11.53 -7.23 3.90
C VAL A 95 -11.23 -7.85 5.27
N VAL A 96 -10.41 -7.16 6.06
CA VAL A 96 -10.09 -7.52 7.45
C VAL A 96 -10.97 -6.74 8.40
N GLN A 97 -11.13 -5.46 8.13
CA GLN A 97 -12.01 -4.59 8.90
C GLN A 97 -12.83 -3.75 7.91
N PRO A 98 -14.17 -3.90 7.89
CA PRO A 98 -15.00 -3.17 6.95
C PRO A 98 -15.00 -1.68 7.25
N ALA A 99 -15.51 -0.90 6.31
CA ALA A 99 -15.64 0.55 6.45
C ALA A 99 -16.30 0.91 7.78
N THR A 100 -15.61 1.70 8.58
CA THR A 100 -16.03 2.07 9.92
C THR A 100 -15.87 3.56 10.10
N VAL A 101 -16.95 4.22 10.53
CA VAL A 101 -16.92 5.65 10.84
C VAL A 101 -16.16 5.86 12.14
N ARG A 102 -15.12 6.71 12.10
CA ARG A 102 -14.30 7.04 13.27
C ARG A 102 -14.62 8.42 13.82
N GLY A 103 -15.21 9.28 13.00
CA GLY A 103 -15.59 10.63 13.33
C GLY A 103 -16.23 11.26 12.11
N GLU A 104 -16.66 12.53 12.20
CA GLU A 104 -17.28 13.21 11.09
C GLU A 104 -16.28 13.37 9.93
N GLY A 105 -16.56 12.69 8.83
CA GLY A 105 -15.69 12.68 7.65
C GLY A 105 -14.50 11.73 7.74
N TRP A 106 -14.28 11.07 8.89
CA TRP A 106 -13.20 10.13 9.12
C TRP A 106 -13.74 8.72 9.06
N THR A 107 -13.46 8.00 7.99
CA THR A 107 -13.88 6.62 7.79
C THR A 107 -12.68 5.79 7.39
N THR A 108 -12.54 4.59 7.96
CA THR A 108 -11.41 3.70 7.66
C THR A 108 -11.88 2.32 7.28
N ALA A 109 -11.08 1.63 6.47
CA ALA A 109 -11.21 0.19 6.23
C ALA A 109 -9.81 -0.40 6.13
N VAL A 110 -9.68 -1.68 6.46
CA VAL A 110 -8.41 -2.40 6.36
C VAL A 110 -8.64 -3.67 5.58
N LEU A 111 -7.78 -3.90 4.59
CA LEU A 111 -7.79 -5.11 3.78
C LEU A 111 -6.42 -5.80 3.90
N ALA A 112 -6.38 -7.08 3.60
CA ALA A 112 -5.13 -7.80 3.42
C ALA A 112 -4.88 -7.92 1.91
N ASP A 113 -3.68 -7.58 1.48
CA ASP A 113 -3.29 -7.81 0.10
C ASP A 113 -3.04 -9.32 -0.13
N PRO A 114 -2.90 -9.79 -1.38
CA PRO A 114 -2.66 -11.22 -1.63
C PRO A 114 -1.28 -11.73 -1.15
N PHE A 115 -0.43 -10.85 -0.61
CA PHE A 115 0.95 -11.18 -0.23
C PHE A 115 1.18 -11.15 1.28
N GLY A 116 0.12 -10.94 2.07
CA GLY A 116 0.19 -10.97 3.53
C GLY A 116 0.42 -9.62 4.18
N ASN A 117 0.31 -8.51 3.45
CA ASN A 117 0.43 -7.18 4.01
C ASN A 117 -0.94 -6.56 4.26
N LEU A 118 -1.05 -5.73 5.29
CA LEU A 118 -2.24 -4.94 5.52
C LEU A 118 -2.22 -3.68 4.65
N LEU A 119 -3.38 -3.36 4.10
CA LEU A 119 -3.61 -2.21 3.26
C LEU A 119 -4.80 -1.44 3.83
N GLY A 120 -4.54 -0.28 4.40
CA GLY A 120 -5.57 0.59 4.94
C GLY A 120 -6.01 1.62 3.92
N VAL A 121 -7.29 1.92 3.89
CA VAL A 121 -7.84 3.03 3.10
C VAL A 121 -8.72 3.87 4.01
N MET A 122 -8.75 5.17 3.76
CA MET A 122 -9.51 6.08 4.61
C MET A 122 -9.91 7.34 3.85
N THR A 123 -11.00 7.94 4.29
CA THR A 123 -11.24 9.36 4.03
C THR A 123 -10.64 10.14 5.18
N ASN A 124 -9.77 11.08 4.88
CA ASN A 124 -9.04 11.87 5.88
C ASN A 124 -9.23 13.35 5.57
N PRO A 125 -10.09 14.06 6.32
CA PRO A 125 -10.36 15.47 6.05
C PRO A 125 -9.13 16.37 6.13
N HIS A 126 -8.18 16.05 7.01
CA HIS A 126 -6.94 16.81 7.11
C HIS A 126 -6.10 16.67 5.83
N TRP A 127 -5.95 15.43 5.34
CA TRP A 127 -5.22 15.17 4.10
C TRP A 127 -5.92 15.87 2.92
N ALA A 128 -7.23 15.73 2.83
CA ALA A 128 -8.02 16.32 1.75
C ALA A 128 -7.88 17.85 1.73
N ALA A 129 -7.94 18.49 2.90
CA ALA A 129 -7.78 19.94 3.01
C ALA A 129 -6.37 20.39 2.58
N ALA A 130 -5.34 19.63 2.95
CA ALA A 130 -3.96 19.95 2.60
C ALA A 130 -3.69 19.77 1.10
N HIS A 131 -4.51 18.99 0.40
CA HIS A 131 -4.35 18.70 -1.03
C HIS A 131 -5.51 19.26 -1.87
N ALA A 132 -6.30 20.15 -1.32
CA ALA A 132 -7.42 20.79 -2.01
C ALA A 132 -6.88 21.94 -2.87
N GLY A 133 -6.76 21.75 -4.09
CA GLY A 133 -6.25 22.77 -4.98
C GLY A 133 -5.42 22.16 -6.09
#